data_e44ef77c383ab0bb2491ac757aa77d4c
#
_entry.id   e44ef77c383ab0bb2491ac757aa77d4c
#
_cell.length_a   1.000
_cell.length_b   1.000
_cell.length_c   1.000
_cell.angle_alpha   90.00
_cell.angle_beta   90.00
_cell.angle_gamma   90.00
#
_symmetry.space_group_name_H-M   'P 1'
#
loop_
_entity.id
_entity.type
_entity.pdbx_description
1 polymer ?
#
loop_
_entity_poly.entity_id
_entity_poly.type
_entity_poly.pdbx_seq_one_letter_code
_entity_poly.pdbx_strand_id
1 'polypeptide(L)'
;MMKRLNKLVLYISFLILVISFTAGCGIGKEAEVKKSFEKTLSMYPIKNLEDLYDKEGYRDDEFDKNDKGTWIIGSEMATQNKGEALKVKGMVLYMNRNTKTTKGYYYVNAIKNDKDGRPQENEKRYPVKMVDNKIIPTKEIKDKNIKKEIENFKFFVQYGXFKXLXXYKDGDISYNPEVPSYSAKYQLTNDD
;
A
#
# COMPACT_ATOMS: atom_id res chain seq x y z
N MET A 1 -57.45 -26.24 -14.57
CA MET A 1 -56.46 -25.45 -15.27
C MET A 1 -55.88 -24.34 -14.40
N MET A 2 -56.65 -23.52 -13.73
CA MET A 2 -56.22 -22.45 -12.83
C MET A 2 -55.25 -22.86 -11.70
N LYS A 3 -55.48 -24.01 -11.03
CA LYS A 3 -54.60 -24.46 -9.92
C LYS A 3 -53.17 -24.78 -10.38
N ARG A 4 -52.96 -25.23 -11.61
CA ARG A 4 -51.60 -25.48 -12.17
C ARG A 4 -50.91 -24.19 -12.53
N LEU A 5 -51.63 -23.22 -13.06
CA LEU A 5 -51.12 -21.90 -13.41
C LEU A 5 -50.62 -21.17 -12.17
N ASN A 6 -51.37 -21.18 -11.08
CA ASN A 6 -51.00 -20.55 -9.82
C ASN A 6 -49.74 -21.16 -9.22
N LYS A 7 -49.57 -22.49 -9.30
CA LYS A 7 -48.37 -23.16 -8.85
C LYS A 7 -47.14 -22.76 -9.70
N LEU A 8 -47.33 -22.69 -11.01
CA LEU A 8 -46.26 -22.27 -11.93
C LEU A 8 -45.79 -20.83 -11.63
N VAL A 9 -46.73 -19.90 -11.43
CA VAL A 9 -46.44 -18.50 -11.07
C VAL A 9 -45.68 -18.46 -9.73
N LEU A 10 -46.08 -19.26 -8.74
CA LEU A 10 -45.43 -19.32 -7.44
C LEU A 10 -43.96 -19.81 -7.57
N TYR A 11 -43.70 -20.84 -8.37
CA TYR A 11 -42.35 -21.37 -8.60
C TYR A 11 -41.47 -20.35 -9.32
N ILE A 12 -42.03 -19.65 -10.33
CA ILE A 12 -41.29 -18.61 -11.08
C ILE A 12 -40.96 -17.46 -10.14
N SER A 13 -41.89 -17.00 -9.30
CA SER A 13 -41.66 -15.93 -8.32
C SER A 13 -40.59 -16.33 -7.31
N PHE A 14 -40.62 -17.58 -6.83
CA PHE A 14 -39.61 -18.08 -5.89
C PHE A 14 -38.23 -18.16 -6.55
N LEU A 15 -38.16 -18.60 -7.80
CA LEU A 15 -36.92 -18.70 -8.55
C LEU A 15 -36.30 -17.29 -8.77
N ILE A 16 -37.12 -16.30 -9.14
CA ILE A 16 -36.70 -14.91 -9.30
C ILE A 16 -36.17 -14.38 -7.96
N LEU A 17 -36.84 -14.66 -6.86
CA LEU A 17 -36.41 -14.24 -5.52
C LEU A 17 -35.04 -14.82 -5.16
N VAL A 18 -34.81 -16.10 -5.41
CA VAL A 18 -33.55 -16.77 -5.12
C VAL A 18 -32.42 -16.18 -5.98
N ILE A 19 -32.69 -15.92 -7.26
CA ILE A 19 -31.69 -15.31 -8.16
C ILE A 19 -31.32 -13.89 -7.69
N SER A 20 -32.30 -13.13 -7.17
CA SER A 20 -32.07 -11.77 -6.66
C SER A 20 -31.14 -11.77 -5.44
N PHE A 21 -31.22 -12.80 -4.59
CA PHE A 21 -30.34 -12.90 -3.41
C PHE A 21 -28.91 -13.33 -3.76
N THR A 22 -28.70 -14.06 -4.84
CA THR A 22 -27.36 -14.54 -5.21
C THR A 22 -26.58 -13.53 -6.06
N ALA A 23 -27.27 -12.65 -6.78
CA ALA A 23 -26.62 -11.65 -7.64
C ALA A 23 -26.23 -10.36 -6.89
N GLY A 24 -26.78 -10.14 -5.68
CA GLY A 24 -26.60 -8.85 -4.97
C GLY A 24 -25.36 -8.71 -4.13
N CYS A 25 -24.63 -9.79 -3.85
CA CYS A 25 -23.55 -9.75 -2.85
C CYS A 25 -22.18 -9.28 -3.40
N GLY A 26 -21.93 -9.39 -4.69
CA GLY A 26 -20.65 -9.04 -5.31
C GLY A 26 -20.57 -7.60 -5.82
N ILE A 27 -21.61 -7.16 -6.52
CA ILE A 27 -21.60 -5.85 -7.22
C ILE A 27 -21.61 -4.67 -6.25
N GLY A 28 -22.33 -4.80 -5.12
CA GLY A 28 -22.38 -3.74 -4.11
C GLY A 28 -21.07 -3.58 -3.37
N LYS A 29 -20.38 -4.67 -3.07
CA LYS A 29 -19.11 -4.63 -2.34
C LYS A 29 -17.96 -4.08 -3.20
N GLU A 30 -17.94 -4.40 -4.48
CA GLU A 30 -16.93 -3.85 -5.40
C GLU A 30 -17.02 -2.32 -5.45
N ALA A 31 -18.21 -1.77 -5.60
CA ALA A 31 -18.43 -0.33 -5.62
C ALA A 31 -18.03 0.32 -4.30
N GLU A 32 -18.34 -0.33 -3.18
CA GLU A 32 -17.95 0.12 -1.83
C GLU A 32 -16.43 0.14 -1.65
N VAL A 33 -15.74 -0.92 -2.08
CA VAL A 33 -14.28 -1.04 -2.02
C VAL A 33 -13.62 0.06 -2.88
N LYS A 34 -14.08 0.20 -4.12
CA LYS A 34 -13.57 1.25 -5.04
C LYS A 34 -13.75 2.65 -4.44
N LYS A 35 -14.91 2.93 -3.88
CA LYS A 35 -15.22 4.22 -3.23
C LYS A 35 -14.34 4.47 -2.00
N SER A 36 -14.10 3.43 -1.20
CA SER A 36 -13.24 3.52 0.00
C SER A 36 -11.79 3.85 -0.39
N PHE A 37 -11.30 3.22 -1.46
CA PHE A 37 -9.94 3.47 -1.96
C PHE A 37 -9.81 4.85 -2.63
N GLU A 38 -10.84 5.30 -3.36
CA GLU A 38 -10.81 6.53 -4.14
C GLU A 38 -10.36 7.75 -3.31
N LYS A 39 -10.92 7.92 -2.13
CA LYS A 39 -10.57 9.03 -1.23
C LYS A 39 -9.08 8.99 -0.85
N THR A 40 -8.58 7.82 -0.50
CA THR A 40 -7.17 7.65 -0.11
C THR A 40 -6.25 7.78 -1.32
N LEU A 41 -6.60 7.15 -2.43
CA LEU A 41 -5.76 7.13 -3.62
C LEU A 41 -5.73 8.48 -4.34
N SER A 42 -6.74 9.32 -4.16
CA SER A 42 -6.77 10.66 -4.76
C SER A 42 -5.68 11.59 -4.20
N MET A 43 -5.11 11.28 -3.02
CA MET A 43 -4.03 12.08 -2.46
C MET A 43 -2.68 11.86 -3.18
N TYR A 44 -2.55 10.76 -3.95
CA TYR A 44 -1.29 10.42 -4.65
C TYR A 44 -1.22 11.07 -6.04
N PRO A 45 -0.02 11.44 -6.50
CA PRO A 45 1.24 11.38 -5.79
C PRO A 45 1.42 12.51 -4.75
N ILE A 46 2.09 12.19 -3.64
CA ILE A 46 2.43 13.16 -2.59
C ILE A 46 3.84 13.68 -2.89
N LYS A 47 3.94 14.67 -3.76
CA LYS A 47 5.22 15.19 -4.26
C LYS A 47 6.10 15.77 -3.15
N ASN A 48 5.49 16.51 -2.23
CA ASN A 48 6.17 17.04 -1.06
C ASN A 48 5.82 16.17 0.16
N LEU A 49 6.80 15.44 0.67
CA LEU A 49 6.56 14.54 1.81
C LEU A 49 6.08 15.27 3.07
N GLU A 50 6.46 16.55 3.22
CA GLU A 50 6.02 17.34 4.39
C GLU A 50 4.50 17.56 4.43
N ASP A 51 3.81 17.42 3.28
CA ASP A 51 2.34 17.47 3.24
C ASP A 51 1.72 16.35 4.10
N LEU A 52 2.44 15.27 4.36
CA LEU A 52 1.98 14.19 5.24
C LEU A 52 1.81 14.62 6.70
N TYR A 53 2.50 15.66 7.15
CA TYR A 53 2.31 16.16 8.51
C TYR A 53 0.88 16.63 8.76
N ASP A 54 0.20 17.10 7.72
CA ASP A 54 -1.14 17.65 7.81
C ASP A 54 -2.22 16.70 7.25
N LYS A 55 -1.83 15.46 6.83
CA LYS A 55 -2.76 14.42 6.39
C LYS A 55 -3.20 13.55 7.57
N GLU A 56 -4.48 13.24 7.62
CA GLU A 56 -5.04 12.34 8.63
C GLU A 56 -5.13 10.92 8.09
N GLY A 57 -4.68 9.94 8.90
CA GLY A 57 -4.84 8.53 8.61
C GLY A 57 -6.06 7.94 9.31
N TYR A 58 -6.27 6.66 9.14
CA TYR A 58 -7.28 5.94 9.90
C TYR A 58 -6.88 5.90 11.37
N ARG A 59 -7.86 6.07 12.25
CA ARG A 59 -7.69 5.94 13.70
C ARG A 59 -8.86 5.15 14.26
N ASP A 60 -8.62 4.39 15.31
CA ASP A 60 -9.69 3.75 16.05
C ASP A 60 -10.41 4.76 16.96
N ASP A 61 -11.50 4.33 17.56
CA ASP A 61 -12.34 5.20 18.40
C ASP A 61 -11.69 5.58 19.75
N GLU A 62 -10.64 4.86 20.13
CA GLU A 62 -9.96 5.06 21.43
C GLU A 62 -8.67 5.90 21.33
N PHE A 63 -8.35 6.45 20.17
CA PHE A 63 -7.11 7.21 20.00
C PHE A 63 -7.12 8.51 20.82
N ASP A 64 -5.95 8.91 21.29
CA ASP A 64 -5.78 10.20 21.94
C ASP A 64 -5.91 11.34 20.91
N LYS A 65 -6.94 12.15 21.05
CA LYS A 65 -7.24 13.26 20.14
C LYS A 65 -6.15 14.34 20.10
N ASN A 66 -5.31 14.40 21.15
CA ASN A 66 -4.21 15.36 21.23
C ASN A 66 -2.93 14.84 20.55
N ASP A 67 -2.86 13.54 20.23
CA ASP A 67 -1.72 12.95 19.55
C ASP A 67 -2.05 12.82 18.04
N LYS A 68 -1.37 13.58 17.22
CA LYS A 68 -1.52 13.51 15.75
C LYS A 68 -0.90 12.25 15.16
N GLY A 69 -0.06 11.54 15.92
CA GLY A 69 0.56 10.30 15.48
C GLY A 69 1.81 10.50 14.62
N THR A 70 2.24 9.40 14.05
CA THR A 70 3.45 9.35 13.21
C THR A 70 3.14 8.58 11.93
N TRP A 71 3.39 9.19 10.79
CA TRP A 71 3.42 8.44 9.53
C TRP A 71 4.70 7.64 9.44
N ILE A 72 4.60 6.39 9.03
CA ILE A 72 5.76 5.56 8.66
C ILE A 72 5.66 5.32 7.16
N ILE A 73 6.64 5.81 6.42
CA ILE A 73 6.69 5.56 4.98
C ILE A 73 7.97 4.80 4.64
N GLY A 74 7.84 3.82 3.77
CA GLY A 74 8.96 3.00 3.32
C GLY A 74 8.87 2.71 1.83
N SER A 75 10.02 2.60 1.20
CA SER A 75 10.14 2.08 -0.16
C SER A 75 11.44 1.31 -0.27
N GLU A 76 11.40 0.20 -0.97
CA GLU A 76 12.59 -0.62 -1.20
C GLU A 76 12.61 -1.17 -2.62
N MET A 77 13.78 -1.54 -3.06
CA MET A 77 14.03 -2.22 -4.34
C MET A 77 14.94 -3.41 -4.09
N ALA A 78 14.52 -4.56 -4.56
CA ALA A 78 15.29 -5.79 -4.52
C ALA A 78 15.83 -6.12 -5.90
N THR A 79 17.11 -6.46 -5.99
CA THR A 79 17.77 -6.86 -7.23
C THR A 79 18.62 -8.09 -7.00
N GLN A 80 18.61 -9.00 -7.97
CA GLN A 80 19.44 -10.19 -7.90
C GLN A 80 19.88 -10.60 -9.29
N ASN A 81 21.19 -10.67 -9.48
CA ASN A 81 21.77 -11.32 -10.68
C ASN A 81 21.96 -12.82 -10.38
N LYS A 82 21.92 -13.61 -11.45
CA LYS A 82 22.11 -15.07 -11.33
C LYS A 82 23.39 -15.39 -10.59
N GLY A 83 23.29 -16.15 -9.49
CA GLY A 83 24.41 -16.59 -8.66
C GLY A 83 24.92 -15.56 -7.66
N GLU A 84 24.32 -14.37 -7.60
CA GLU A 84 24.71 -13.34 -6.64
C GLU A 84 23.78 -13.31 -5.43
N ALA A 85 24.19 -12.61 -4.39
CA ALA A 85 23.33 -12.30 -3.25
C ALA A 85 22.14 -11.44 -3.69
N LEU A 86 20.99 -11.67 -3.11
CA LEU A 86 19.86 -10.75 -3.24
C LEU A 86 20.24 -9.44 -2.52
N LYS A 87 20.22 -8.35 -3.25
CA LYS A 87 20.51 -7.01 -2.71
C LYS A 87 19.20 -6.25 -2.56
N VAL A 88 18.92 -5.79 -1.35
CA VAL A 88 17.75 -4.96 -1.05
C VAL A 88 18.26 -3.60 -0.59
N LYS A 89 17.79 -2.56 -1.24
CA LYS A 89 18.07 -1.16 -0.86
C LYS A 89 16.75 -0.47 -0.58
N GLY A 90 16.69 0.30 0.50
CA GLY A 90 15.46 0.98 0.83
C GLY A 90 15.65 2.09 1.85
N MET A 91 14.56 2.78 2.11
CA MET A 91 14.53 3.83 3.13
C MET A 91 13.21 3.77 3.90
N VAL A 92 13.30 4.01 5.19
CA VAL A 92 12.14 4.16 6.07
C VAL A 92 12.25 5.52 6.76
N LEU A 93 11.15 6.28 6.74
CA LEU A 93 11.03 7.55 7.46
C LEU A 93 9.90 7.47 8.48
N TYR A 94 10.15 7.97 9.67
CA TYR A 94 9.20 8.17 10.75
C TYR A 94 8.91 9.66 10.85
N MET A 95 7.73 10.06 10.46
CA MET A 95 7.32 11.46 10.32
C MET A 95 6.38 11.83 11.46
N ASN A 96 6.93 12.36 12.54
CA ASN A 96 6.16 12.76 13.73
C ASN A 96 5.34 14.00 13.40
N ARG A 97 4.01 13.86 13.45
CA ARG A 97 3.07 14.93 13.08
C ARG A 97 2.91 15.98 14.19
N ASN A 98 3.17 15.59 15.45
CA ASN A 98 3.05 16.53 16.58
C ASN A 98 4.15 17.59 16.53
N THR A 99 5.37 17.15 16.20
CA THR A 99 6.55 18.00 16.19
C THR A 99 6.94 18.47 14.79
N LYS A 100 6.29 17.95 13.75
CA LYS A 100 6.63 18.15 12.33
C LYS A 100 8.12 17.88 12.08
N THR A 101 8.61 16.75 12.62
CA THR A 101 9.98 16.30 12.44
C THR A 101 10.02 14.91 11.81
N THR A 102 11.02 14.70 10.96
CA THR A 102 11.21 13.40 10.29
C THR A 102 12.62 12.90 10.51
N LYS A 103 12.73 11.63 10.90
CA LYS A 103 13.98 10.90 10.99
C LYS A 103 13.76 9.46 10.49
N GLY A 104 14.83 8.79 10.14
CA GLY A 104 14.75 7.43 9.63
C GLY A 104 16.10 6.87 9.28
N TYR A 105 16.10 5.95 8.35
CA TYR A 105 17.36 5.38 7.86
C TYR A 105 17.20 4.88 6.42
N TYR A 106 18.28 5.02 5.68
CA TYR A 106 18.49 4.30 4.43
C TYR A 106 19.22 3.01 4.76
N TYR A 107 18.92 1.91 4.06
CA TYR A 107 19.60 0.65 4.32
C TYR A 107 20.00 -0.05 3.02
N VAL A 108 21.06 -0.84 3.13
CA VAL A 108 21.50 -1.77 2.11
C VAL A 108 21.63 -3.14 2.79
N ASN A 109 20.88 -4.12 2.32
CA ASN A 109 20.91 -5.48 2.85
C ASN A 109 21.35 -6.45 1.74
N ALA A 110 22.31 -7.28 2.02
CA ALA A 110 22.73 -8.36 1.13
C ALA A 110 22.34 -9.70 1.78
N ILE A 111 21.51 -10.45 1.09
CA ILE A 111 20.98 -11.73 1.58
C ILE A 111 21.57 -12.84 0.70
N LYS A 112 22.26 -13.79 1.31
CA LYS A 112 22.86 -14.93 0.62
C LYS A 112 22.68 -16.19 1.46
N ASN A 113 22.34 -17.29 0.83
CA ASN A 113 22.26 -18.56 1.55
C ASN A 113 23.66 -19.07 1.89
N ASP A 114 23.81 -19.59 3.10
CA ASP A 114 25.02 -20.28 3.52
C ASP A 114 25.08 -21.69 2.89
N LYS A 115 26.05 -22.48 3.29
CA LYS A 115 26.28 -23.85 2.77
C LYS A 115 25.12 -24.81 3.09
N ASP A 116 24.35 -24.50 4.14
CA ASP A 116 23.19 -25.30 4.58
C ASP A 116 21.87 -24.76 4.01
N GLY A 117 21.94 -23.77 3.13
CA GLY A 117 20.75 -23.16 2.52
C GLY A 117 20.04 -22.13 3.39
N ARG A 118 20.62 -21.75 4.54
CA ARG A 118 19.99 -20.78 5.45
C ARG A 118 20.31 -19.35 5.01
N PRO A 119 19.33 -18.44 5.02
CA PRO A 119 19.60 -17.04 4.64
C PRO A 119 20.52 -16.36 5.67
N GLN A 120 21.55 -15.75 5.18
CA GLN A 120 22.47 -14.91 5.94
C GLN A 120 22.30 -13.49 5.45
N GLU A 121 22.00 -12.56 6.35
CA GLU A 121 21.75 -11.17 6.04
C GLU A 121 22.92 -10.30 6.52
N ASN A 122 23.30 -9.37 5.66
CA ASN A 122 24.28 -8.34 6.00
C ASN A 122 23.65 -6.98 5.71
N GLU A 123 23.08 -6.38 6.74
CA GLU A 123 22.40 -5.09 6.62
C GLU A 123 23.26 -3.97 7.18
N LYS A 124 23.35 -2.91 6.42
CA LYS A 124 24.01 -1.67 6.83
C LYS A 124 23.00 -0.52 6.77
N ARG A 125 22.86 0.20 7.87
CA ARG A 125 21.93 1.33 8.00
C ARG A 125 22.68 2.66 8.08
N TYR A 126 22.10 3.66 7.42
CA TYR A 126 22.60 5.02 7.36
C TYR A 126 21.48 5.94 7.90
N PRO A 127 21.65 6.48 9.11
CA PRO A 127 20.59 7.31 9.68
C PRO A 127 20.42 8.63 8.91
N VAL A 128 19.16 9.01 8.71
CA VAL A 128 18.78 10.20 7.94
C VAL A 128 17.76 11.04 8.70
N LYS A 129 17.63 12.29 8.30
CA LYS A 129 16.55 13.20 8.68
C LYS A 129 16.03 13.90 7.43
N MET A 130 14.85 14.50 7.53
CA MET A 130 14.30 15.34 6.47
C MET A 130 14.22 16.78 6.95
N VAL A 131 14.65 17.70 6.11
CA VAL A 131 14.59 19.15 6.34
C VAL A 131 14.23 19.82 5.03
N ASP A 132 13.19 20.62 5.02
CA ASP A 132 12.70 21.32 3.83
C ASP A 132 12.50 20.36 2.65
N ASN A 133 11.82 19.24 2.91
CA ASN A 133 11.53 18.16 1.95
C ASN A 133 12.79 17.52 1.33
N LYS A 134 13.97 17.72 1.94
CA LYS A 134 15.24 17.10 1.51
C LYS A 134 15.68 16.07 2.53
N ILE A 135 16.06 14.90 2.06
CA ILE A 135 16.59 13.84 2.91
C ILE A 135 18.10 14.00 3.01
N ILE A 136 18.59 14.12 4.22
CA ILE A 136 20.03 14.33 4.47
C ILE A 136 20.53 13.31 5.51
N PRO A 137 21.74 12.75 5.31
CA PRO A 137 22.36 11.90 6.32
C PRO A 137 22.62 12.68 7.62
N THR A 138 22.46 12.02 8.76
CA THR A 138 22.76 12.62 10.06
C THR A 138 24.21 12.38 10.49
N LYS A 139 24.92 11.50 9.78
CA LYS A 139 26.34 11.21 10.00
C LYS A 139 27.09 11.28 8.67
N GLU A 140 28.37 11.54 8.72
CA GLU A 140 29.21 11.57 7.53
C GLU A 140 29.18 10.21 6.82
N ILE A 141 28.96 10.23 5.51
CA ILE A 141 29.00 9.06 4.65
C ILE A 141 30.19 9.20 3.69
N LYS A 142 31.19 8.34 3.87
CA LYS A 142 32.39 8.33 3.03
C LYS A 142 32.11 7.84 1.61
N ASP A 143 31.17 6.92 1.46
CA ASP A 143 30.77 6.39 0.16
C ASP A 143 29.90 7.40 -0.59
N LYS A 144 30.49 8.02 -1.61
CA LYS A 144 29.82 9.07 -2.41
C LYS A 144 28.56 8.53 -3.14
N ASN A 145 28.57 7.25 -3.55
CA ASN A 145 27.43 6.66 -4.24
C ASN A 145 26.25 6.50 -3.27
N ILE A 146 26.51 5.97 -2.08
CA ILE A 146 25.47 5.83 -1.04
C ILE A 146 24.91 7.20 -0.66
N LYS A 147 25.80 8.20 -0.50
CA LYS A 147 25.36 9.57 -0.19
C LYS A 147 24.41 10.09 -1.29
N LYS A 148 24.79 9.93 -2.55
CA LYS A 148 23.97 10.36 -3.70
C LYS A 148 22.64 9.59 -3.78
N GLU A 149 22.66 8.27 -3.50
CA GLU A 149 21.43 7.47 -3.46
C GLU A 149 20.47 7.99 -2.38
N ILE A 150 20.97 8.33 -1.19
CA ILE A 150 20.16 8.88 -0.11
C ILE A 150 19.55 10.23 -0.49
N GLU A 151 20.38 11.15 -1.00
CA GLU A 151 19.95 12.51 -1.33
C GLU A 151 18.94 12.57 -2.48
N ASN A 152 18.97 11.58 -3.38
CA ASN A 152 18.07 11.50 -4.52
C ASN A 152 16.97 10.45 -4.34
N PHE A 153 16.83 9.86 -3.16
CA PHE A 153 15.86 8.82 -2.92
C PHE A 153 14.43 9.35 -3.12
N LYS A 154 13.62 8.57 -3.83
CA LYS A 154 12.21 8.89 -4.04
C LYS A 154 11.34 7.73 -3.51
N PHE A 155 10.42 8.06 -2.65
CA PHE A 155 9.42 7.12 -2.17
C PHE A 155 8.37 6.88 -3.25
N PHE A 156 7.85 5.68 -3.31
CA PHE A 156 6.78 5.33 -4.26
C PHE A 156 5.60 6.30 -4.15
N VAL A 157 5.26 6.75 -2.96
CA VAL A 157 4.18 7.71 -2.72
C VAL A 157 4.38 9.04 -3.46
N GLN A 158 5.60 9.38 -3.82
CA GLN A 158 5.91 10.66 -4.51
C GLN A 158 5.67 10.60 -6.02
N TYR A 159 5.54 9.40 -6.61
CA TYR A 159 5.35 9.24 -8.06
C TYR A 159 4.27 8.21 -8.44
N GLY A 160 3.80 7.43 -7.52
CA GLY A 160 2.73 6.48 -7.80
C GLY A 160 1.43 7.16 -8.26
N UNK A 161 0.87 6.84 -9.13
CA UNK A 161 -0.19 7.38 -9.58
C UNK A 161 -1.18 6.41 -9.56
N PHE A 162 -2.14 6.48 -8.89
CA PHE A 162 -3.23 5.53 -8.67
C PHE A 162 -4.56 5.99 -9.28
N LYS A 163 -4.53 7.00 -10.10
CA LYS A 163 -5.73 7.58 -10.75
C LYS A 163 -6.46 6.60 -11.65
N UNK A 164 -5.92 5.68 -11.91
CA UNK A 164 -6.52 4.86 -12.86
C UNK A 164 -7.06 3.59 -12.37
N LEU A 165 -6.99 3.51 -11.21
CA LEU A 165 -7.48 2.21 -10.72
C LEU A 165 -8.91 1.84 -11.10
N UNK A 166 -9.42 2.72 -11.33
CA UNK A 166 -10.76 2.61 -11.75
C UNK A 166 -10.90 2.18 -13.16
N UNK A 167 -9.93 2.30 -13.63
CA UNK A 167 -9.90 1.96 -14.94
C UNK A 167 -9.48 0.56 -15.18
N TYR A 168 -8.83 0.09 -14.31
CA TYR A 168 -8.41 -1.31 -14.40
C TYR A 168 -9.64 -2.20 -14.32
N LYS A 169 -9.74 -3.06 -15.31
CA LYS A 169 -10.84 -4.03 -15.41
C LYS A 169 -10.45 -5.35 -14.74
N ASP A 170 -11.43 -6.18 -14.46
CA ASP A 170 -11.25 -7.56 -14.04
C ASP A 170 -10.40 -7.70 -12.76
N GLY A 171 -10.53 -6.74 -11.86
CA GLY A 171 -9.91 -6.82 -10.55
C GLY A 171 -10.56 -7.92 -9.70
N ASP A 172 -9.73 -8.77 -9.10
CA ASP A 172 -10.19 -9.74 -8.12
C ASP A 172 -10.38 -9.03 -6.78
N ILE A 173 -11.63 -8.84 -6.39
CA ILE A 173 -11.98 -8.12 -5.16
C ILE A 173 -12.47 -9.11 -4.12
N SER A 174 -11.84 -9.12 -2.96
CA SER A 174 -12.22 -9.99 -1.85
C SER A 174 -12.40 -9.21 -0.56
N TYR A 175 -13.22 -9.76 0.31
CA TYR A 175 -13.48 -9.24 1.65
C TYR A 175 -13.28 -10.36 2.66
N ASN A 176 -12.50 -10.08 3.70
CA ASN A 176 -12.33 -10.99 4.82
C ASN A 176 -13.14 -10.46 6.01
N PRO A 177 -14.27 -11.11 6.37
CA PRO A 177 -15.09 -10.65 7.49
C PRO A 177 -14.50 -10.95 8.88
N GLU A 178 -13.58 -11.91 8.98
CA GLU A 178 -12.94 -12.26 10.26
C GLU A 178 -11.94 -11.18 10.71
N VAL A 179 -11.29 -10.56 9.74
CA VAL A 179 -10.42 -9.40 9.96
C VAL A 179 -10.90 -8.36 8.96
N PRO A 180 -11.86 -7.49 9.32
CA PRO A 180 -12.53 -6.63 8.34
C PRO A 180 -11.55 -5.91 7.43
N SER A 181 -11.28 -6.51 6.28
CA SER A 181 -10.31 -6.00 5.32
C SER A 181 -10.79 -6.27 3.89
N TYR A 182 -10.50 -5.33 3.02
CA TYR A 182 -10.79 -5.43 1.59
C TYR A 182 -9.49 -5.55 0.82
N SER A 183 -9.50 -6.38 -0.19
CA SER A 183 -8.36 -6.58 -1.08
C SER A 183 -8.83 -6.43 -2.53
N ALA A 184 -8.07 -5.72 -3.33
CA ALA A 184 -8.31 -5.58 -4.76
C ALA A 184 -7.01 -5.87 -5.50
N LYS A 185 -7.05 -6.87 -6.40
CA LYS A 185 -5.89 -7.30 -7.18
C LYS A 185 -6.17 -7.04 -8.65
N TYR A 186 -5.31 -6.32 -9.31
CA TYR A 186 -5.45 -5.96 -10.71
C TYR A 186 -4.30 -6.55 -11.53
N GLN A 187 -4.62 -7.00 -12.75
CA GLN A 187 -3.62 -7.43 -13.71
C GLN A 187 -3.16 -6.19 -14.50
N LEU A 188 -1.90 -5.84 -14.34
CA LEU A 188 -1.32 -4.73 -15.10
C LEU A 188 -0.79 -5.23 -16.45
N THR A 189 -0.82 -4.37 -17.45
CA THR A 189 -0.23 -4.59 -18.77
C THR A 189 0.98 -3.66 -18.95
N ASN A 190 1.70 -3.85 -20.05
CA ASN A 190 2.84 -2.97 -20.36
C ASN A 190 2.41 -1.55 -20.75
N ASP A 191 1.13 -1.33 -20.95
CA ASP A 191 0.57 -0.03 -21.32
C ASP A 191 0.09 0.78 -20.08
N ASP A 192 0.12 0.16 -18.89
CA ASP A 192 -0.25 0.78 -17.64
C ASP A 192 1.00 1.40 -16.96
#